data_1a33d4fb0c266325b945ec2fc1e8ff8b
#
_entry.id   1a33d4fb0c266325b945ec2fc1e8ff8b
#
_cell.length_a   1.000
_cell.length_b   1.000
_cell.length_c   1.000
_cell.angle_alpha   90.00
_cell.angle_beta   90.00
_cell.angle_gamma   90.00
#
_symmetry.space_group_name_H-M   'P 1'
#
loop_
_entity.id
_entity.type
_entity.pdbx_description
1 polymer ?
#
loop_
_entity_poly.entity_id
_entity_poly.type
_entity_poly.pdbx_seq_one_letter_code
_entity_poly.pdbx_strand_id
1 'polypeptide(L)'
;LDLIAMGFDGVVIDRRTERFAVPEAQSTLALIREGLPTLIAALPEGLQTRILGAGIAMPRTMSGWEDEMNLPPEALAGWADVDITAEIEALVKAPTYLLHDVSAACLAELCFGVGKNIQNFFYIYVGSFVGGGLVLSNQLQTGAHGSAASIGSLPTGLYMESNPAQLIEKASLTGFEALARAAGHGDPHAFYYGEQDESTTELFSQWARNAADSLAFAVTVTAAVLDLDAVVIAGGLPHNRVAEL
;
A
#
# COMPACT_ATOMS: atom_id res chain seq x y z
N LEU A 1 5.39 10.99 2.34
CA LEU A 1 4.73 11.66 1.23
C LEU A 1 5.67 11.68 0.03
N ASP A 2 5.19 11.14 -1.09
CA ASP A 2 5.88 11.27 -2.38
C ASP A 2 5.02 12.11 -3.31
N LEU A 3 5.62 13.14 -3.90
CA LEU A 3 5.05 13.92 -4.99
C LEU A 3 5.83 13.55 -6.25
N ILE A 4 5.12 13.06 -7.28
CA ILE A 4 5.76 12.49 -8.47
C ILE A 4 5.14 13.11 -9.72
N ALA A 5 5.97 13.58 -10.62
CA ALA A 5 5.60 13.92 -11.99
C ALA A 5 6.00 12.75 -12.90
N MET A 6 5.06 12.25 -13.69
CA MET A 6 5.24 11.05 -14.50
C MET A 6 4.62 11.21 -15.88
N GLY A 7 5.26 10.67 -16.89
CA GLY A 7 4.71 10.57 -18.24
C GLY A 7 3.72 9.41 -18.40
N PHE A 8 2.96 9.40 -19.51
CA PHE A 8 2.05 8.28 -19.82
C PHE A 8 2.74 6.95 -20.09
N ASP A 9 4.03 6.99 -20.34
CA ASP A 9 4.89 5.82 -20.49
C ASP A 9 5.33 5.21 -19.15
N GLY A 10 4.89 5.81 -18.03
CA GLY A 10 5.28 5.39 -16.68
C GLY A 10 6.66 5.89 -16.23
N VAL A 11 7.32 6.71 -17.06
CA VAL A 11 8.64 7.26 -16.71
C VAL A 11 8.46 8.41 -15.72
N VAL A 12 9.14 8.30 -14.57
CA VAL A 12 9.20 9.38 -13.59
C VAL A 12 10.09 10.49 -14.12
N ILE A 13 9.52 11.69 -14.24
CA ILE A 13 10.20 12.90 -14.74
C ILE A 13 10.89 13.63 -13.58
N ASP A 14 10.17 13.78 -12.47
CA ASP A 14 10.71 14.37 -11.23
C ASP A 14 9.97 13.81 -10.02
N ARG A 15 10.64 13.82 -8.86
CA ARG A 15 10.11 13.29 -7.60
C ARG A 15 10.60 14.10 -6.41
N ARG A 16 9.69 14.35 -5.47
CA ARG A 16 9.99 14.91 -4.16
C ARG A 16 9.47 13.97 -3.09
N THR A 17 10.30 13.64 -2.13
CA THR A 17 9.97 12.74 -1.01
C THR A 17 10.15 13.49 0.30
N GLU A 18 9.09 13.54 1.11
CA GLU A 18 9.10 14.07 2.45
C GLU A 18 8.78 12.96 3.45
N ARG A 19 9.56 12.88 4.53
CA ARG A 19 9.36 11.92 5.59
C ARG A 19 8.93 12.61 6.87
N PHE A 20 7.91 12.08 7.51
CA PHE A 20 7.40 12.54 8.79
C PHE A 20 6.99 11.33 9.64
N ALA A 21 7.07 11.48 10.96
CA ALA A 21 6.75 10.39 11.88
C ALA A 21 5.25 10.12 11.96
N VAL A 22 4.43 11.17 11.86
CA VAL A 22 2.97 11.10 11.93
C VAL A 22 2.39 11.86 10.74
N PRO A 23 1.55 11.22 9.90
CA PRO A 23 0.91 11.87 8.75
C PRO A 23 -0.33 12.67 9.17
N GLU A 24 -0.14 13.67 10.03
CA GLU A 24 -1.22 14.58 10.42
C GLU A 24 -1.74 15.36 9.21
N ALA A 25 -3.05 15.59 9.17
CA ALA A 25 -3.71 16.20 8.02
C ALA A 25 -3.13 17.59 7.68
N GLN A 26 -3.03 18.49 8.65
CA GLN A 26 -2.61 19.87 8.39
C GLN A 26 -1.14 19.97 7.98
N SER A 27 -0.26 19.23 8.63
CA SER A 27 1.17 19.19 8.27
C SER A 27 1.37 18.57 6.88
N THR A 28 0.65 17.50 6.56
CA THR A 28 0.71 16.85 5.24
C THR A 28 0.19 17.79 4.15
N LEU A 29 -0.94 18.46 4.37
CA LEU A 29 -1.48 19.45 3.42
C LEU A 29 -0.53 20.63 3.21
N ALA A 30 0.15 21.10 4.26
CA ALA A 30 1.15 22.17 4.12
C ALA A 30 2.30 21.72 3.20
N LEU A 31 2.82 20.51 3.37
CA LEU A 31 3.85 19.93 2.49
C LEU A 31 3.37 19.79 1.03
N ILE A 32 2.11 19.39 0.82
CA ILE A 32 1.52 19.30 -0.52
C ILE A 32 1.39 20.68 -1.16
N ARG A 33 0.87 21.67 -0.42
CA ARG A 33 0.66 23.05 -0.91
C ARG A 33 1.98 23.74 -1.28
N GLU A 34 3.07 23.40 -0.63
CA GLU A 34 4.41 23.91 -0.95
C GLU A 34 5.09 23.09 -2.04
N GLY A 35 5.07 21.77 -1.90
CA GLY A 35 5.83 20.84 -2.74
C GLY A 35 5.27 20.69 -4.14
N LEU A 36 3.94 20.63 -4.30
CA LEU A 36 3.31 20.36 -5.59
C LEU A 36 3.49 21.49 -6.60
N PRO A 37 3.26 22.79 -6.27
CA PRO A 37 3.58 23.89 -7.17
C PRO A 37 5.07 23.97 -7.51
N THR A 38 5.94 23.66 -6.55
CA THR A 38 7.39 23.64 -6.75
C THR A 38 7.82 22.52 -7.70
N LEU A 39 7.23 21.32 -7.57
CA LEU A 39 7.44 20.22 -8.49
C LEU A 39 7.00 20.60 -9.91
N ILE A 40 5.82 21.19 -10.06
CA ILE A 40 5.29 21.64 -11.36
C ILE A 40 6.20 22.69 -11.99
N ALA A 41 6.66 23.67 -11.22
CA ALA A 41 7.54 24.73 -11.71
C ALA A 41 8.93 24.20 -12.14
N ALA A 42 9.38 23.08 -11.59
CA ALA A 42 10.64 22.44 -11.96
C ALA A 42 10.55 21.66 -13.28
N LEU A 43 9.35 21.35 -13.77
CA LEU A 43 9.17 20.68 -15.05
C LEU A 43 9.59 21.57 -16.22
N PRO A 44 10.06 21.01 -17.34
CA PRO A 44 10.25 21.74 -18.59
C PRO A 44 8.98 22.55 -18.97
N GLU A 45 9.15 23.79 -19.43
CA GLU A 45 8.03 24.71 -19.72
C GLU A 45 6.95 24.06 -20.61
N GLY A 46 7.35 23.28 -21.61
CA GLY A 46 6.40 22.56 -22.47
C GLY A 46 5.57 21.48 -21.77
N LEU A 47 5.97 21.01 -20.60
CA LEU A 47 5.24 20.02 -19.80
C LEU A 47 4.35 20.64 -18.73
N GLN A 48 4.71 21.81 -18.19
CA GLN A 48 3.92 22.50 -17.17
C GLN A 48 2.48 22.77 -17.61
N THR A 49 2.27 23.07 -18.89
CA THR A 49 0.94 23.34 -19.48
C THR A 49 0.22 22.08 -19.97
N ARG A 50 0.86 20.91 -19.87
CA ARG A 50 0.35 19.62 -20.36
C ARG A 50 0.02 18.65 -19.25
N ILE A 51 -0.17 19.11 -18.04
CA ILE A 51 -0.64 18.29 -16.92
C ILE A 51 -2.09 17.91 -17.21
N LEU A 52 -2.36 16.62 -17.34
CA LEU A 52 -3.68 16.10 -17.72
C LEU A 52 -4.51 15.65 -16.53
N GLY A 53 -3.90 15.45 -15.39
CA GLY A 53 -4.57 15.06 -14.15
C GLY A 53 -3.60 14.76 -13.04
N ALA A 54 -4.14 14.52 -11.86
CA ALA A 54 -3.42 14.01 -10.72
C ALA A 54 -4.06 12.71 -10.20
N GLY A 55 -3.22 11.80 -9.74
CA GLY A 55 -3.63 10.59 -9.03
C GLY A 55 -3.16 10.65 -7.58
N ILE A 56 -4.04 10.30 -6.67
CA ILE A 56 -3.77 10.20 -5.24
C ILE A 56 -3.87 8.73 -4.85
N ALA A 57 -2.81 8.19 -4.26
CA ALA A 57 -2.78 6.87 -3.66
C ALA A 57 -2.63 7.02 -2.14
N MET A 58 -3.66 6.68 -1.37
CA MET A 58 -3.63 6.74 0.08
C MET A 58 -4.66 5.76 0.68
N PRO A 59 -4.54 5.40 1.97
CA PRO A 59 -5.60 4.66 2.66
C PRO A 59 -6.93 5.39 2.55
N ARG A 60 -8.00 4.64 2.38
CA ARG A 60 -9.34 5.19 2.18
C ARG A 60 -9.85 5.98 3.40
N THR A 61 -9.52 5.51 4.59
CA THR A 61 -9.73 6.18 5.86
C THR A 61 -8.39 6.26 6.56
N MET A 62 -8.00 7.46 6.95
CA MET A 62 -6.77 7.67 7.71
C MET A 62 -7.02 7.51 9.22
N SER A 63 -8.20 7.89 9.70
CA SER A 63 -8.57 7.73 11.11
C SER A 63 -8.87 6.26 11.46
N GLY A 64 -8.57 5.85 12.68
CA GLY A 64 -8.80 4.51 13.19
C GLY A 64 -7.62 3.54 13.00
N TRP A 65 -6.46 4.03 12.55
CA TRP A 65 -5.22 3.27 12.43
C TRP A 65 -4.19 3.65 13.50
N GLU A 66 -4.58 4.49 14.45
CA GLU A 66 -3.67 5.02 15.46
C GLU A 66 -3.04 3.91 16.29
N ASP A 67 -3.82 2.92 16.72
CA ASP A 67 -3.33 1.80 17.54
C ASP A 67 -2.38 0.90 16.73
N GLU A 68 -2.74 0.52 15.50
CA GLU A 68 -1.93 -0.33 14.63
C GLU A 68 -0.60 0.34 14.23
N MET A 69 -0.60 1.66 14.10
CA MET A 69 0.58 2.45 13.78
C MET A 69 1.34 2.92 15.03
N ASN A 70 0.86 2.57 16.23
CA ASN A 70 1.42 3.04 17.50
C ASN A 70 1.53 4.57 17.57
N LEU A 71 0.47 5.27 17.14
CA LEU A 71 0.35 6.72 17.16
C LEU A 71 -0.45 7.19 18.38
N PRO A 72 -0.31 8.47 18.77
CA PRO A 72 -1.18 9.06 19.78
C PRO A 72 -2.66 8.97 19.36
N PRO A 73 -3.58 8.79 20.31
CA PRO A 73 -5.01 8.85 20.02
C PRO A 73 -5.36 10.15 19.26
N GLU A 74 -6.25 10.04 18.31
CA GLU A 74 -6.72 11.15 17.47
C GLU A 74 -5.66 11.82 16.57
N ALA A 75 -4.45 11.26 16.47
CA ALA A 75 -3.38 11.82 15.63
C ALA A 75 -3.80 11.95 14.15
N LEU A 76 -4.70 11.11 13.70
CA LEU A 76 -5.21 11.08 12.33
C LEU A 76 -6.64 11.66 12.19
N ALA A 77 -7.27 12.10 13.29
CA ALA A 77 -8.67 12.57 13.27
C ALA A 77 -8.90 13.75 12.32
N GLY A 78 -7.91 14.62 12.15
CA GLY A 78 -8.00 15.78 11.25
C GLY A 78 -8.25 15.44 9.77
N TRP A 79 -8.06 14.19 9.36
CA TRP A 79 -8.35 13.74 8.00
C TRP A 79 -9.84 13.60 7.69
N ALA A 80 -10.70 13.49 8.71
CA ALA A 80 -12.13 13.33 8.52
C ALA A 80 -12.77 14.54 7.80
N ASP A 81 -12.20 15.73 7.98
CA ASP A 81 -12.72 16.98 7.43
C ASP A 81 -11.96 17.45 6.17
N VAL A 82 -11.05 16.62 5.62
CA VAL A 82 -10.21 16.97 4.46
C VAL A 82 -10.75 16.35 3.19
N ASP A 83 -11.12 17.17 2.23
CA ASP A 83 -11.28 16.75 0.84
C ASP A 83 -9.94 16.93 0.10
N ILE A 84 -9.08 15.92 0.21
CA ILE A 84 -7.76 15.92 -0.42
C ILE A 84 -7.84 16.03 -1.95
N THR A 85 -8.91 15.51 -2.55
CA THR A 85 -9.11 15.57 -4.00
C THR A 85 -9.32 17.00 -4.46
N ALA A 86 -10.23 17.74 -3.79
CA ALA A 86 -10.47 19.14 -4.08
C ALA A 86 -9.22 20.02 -3.81
N GLU A 87 -8.47 19.73 -2.75
CA GLU A 87 -7.22 20.44 -2.44
C GLU A 87 -6.17 20.31 -3.57
N ILE A 88 -5.94 19.08 -4.04
CA ILE A 88 -4.95 18.84 -5.10
C ILE A 88 -5.46 19.34 -6.45
N GLU A 89 -6.75 19.17 -6.76
CA GLU A 89 -7.34 19.67 -8.00
C GLU A 89 -7.20 21.19 -8.14
N ALA A 90 -7.38 21.93 -7.03
CA ALA A 90 -7.17 23.38 -7.01
C ALA A 90 -5.71 23.79 -7.28
N LEU A 91 -4.74 22.97 -6.86
CA LEU A 91 -3.31 23.21 -7.08
C LEU A 91 -2.86 22.88 -8.50
N VAL A 92 -3.27 21.71 -9.03
CA VAL A 92 -2.85 21.25 -10.37
C VAL A 92 -3.71 21.81 -11.49
N LYS A 93 -4.91 22.28 -11.18
CA LYS A 93 -5.91 22.78 -12.15
C LYS A 93 -6.26 21.76 -13.24
N ALA A 94 -6.31 20.49 -12.86
CA ALA A 94 -6.63 19.37 -13.73
C ALA A 94 -7.38 18.30 -12.93
N PRO A 95 -8.16 17.42 -13.59
CA PRO A 95 -8.93 16.38 -12.91
C PRO A 95 -8.08 15.55 -11.95
N THR A 96 -8.59 15.31 -10.75
CA THR A 96 -7.89 14.60 -9.70
C THR A 96 -8.67 13.36 -9.28
N TYR A 97 -7.98 12.22 -9.16
CA TYR A 97 -8.56 10.92 -8.85
C TYR A 97 -7.91 10.32 -7.62
N LEU A 98 -8.73 9.84 -6.69
CA LEU A 98 -8.29 9.14 -5.48
C LEU A 98 -8.52 7.65 -5.64
N LEU A 99 -7.48 6.86 -5.40
CA LEU A 99 -7.57 5.42 -5.23
C LEU A 99 -7.02 5.01 -3.87
N HIS A 100 -7.56 3.93 -3.34
CA HIS A 100 -6.90 3.23 -2.23
C HIS A 100 -5.47 2.83 -2.67
N ASP A 101 -4.50 3.01 -1.82
CA ASP A 101 -3.06 2.84 -2.14
C ASP A 101 -2.73 1.46 -2.75
N VAL A 102 -3.26 0.38 -2.18
CA VAL A 102 -3.06 -0.98 -2.73
C VAL A 102 -3.78 -1.16 -4.06
N SER A 103 -4.94 -0.54 -4.26
CA SER A 103 -5.63 -0.54 -5.57
C SER A 103 -4.82 0.24 -6.61
N ALA A 104 -4.20 1.34 -6.22
CA ALA A 104 -3.30 2.10 -7.09
C ALA A 104 -2.04 1.29 -7.45
N ALA A 105 -1.46 0.55 -6.49
CA ALA A 105 -0.35 -0.36 -6.75
C ALA A 105 -0.75 -1.49 -7.71
N CYS A 106 -1.94 -2.08 -7.54
CA CYS A 106 -2.50 -3.08 -8.46
C CYS A 106 -2.69 -2.51 -9.88
N LEU A 107 -3.19 -1.27 -9.98
CA LEU A 107 -3.31 -0.58 -11.28
C LEU A 107 -1.95 -0.34 -11.93
N ALA A 108 -0.92 -0.01 -11.14
CA ALA A 108 0.43 0.15 -11.66
C ALA A 108 0.98 -1.17 -12.22
N GLU A 109 0.74 -2.30 -11.57
CA GLU A 109 1.09 -3.63 -12.10
C GLU A 109 0.34 -3.94 -13.40
N LEU A 110 -0.95 -3.59 -13.49
CA LEU A 110 -1.73 -3.75 -14.71
C LEU A 110 -1.20 -2.89 -15.86
N CYS A 111 -0.82 -1.64 -15.58
CA CYS A 111 -0.40 -0.70 -16.64
C CYS A 111 1.07 -0.84 -17.02
N PHE A 112 1.95 -1.09 -16.07
CA PHE A 112 3.40 -0.97 -16.24
C PHE A 112 4.19 -2.22 -15.81
N GLY A 113 3.60 -3.08 -14.97
CA GLY A 113 4.25 -4.22 -14.36
C GLY A 113 3.97 -5.55 -15.06
N VAL A 114 4.06 -6.63 -14.29
CA VAL A 114 3.84 -8.01 -14.75
C VAL A 114 2.40 -8.27 -15.18
N GLY A 115 1.45 -7.51 -14.63
CA GLY A 115 0.02 -7.62 -14.94
C GLY A 115 -0.38 -7.20 -16.37
N LYS A 116 0.49 -6.53 -17.13
CA LYS A 116 0.20 -6.04 -18.50
C LYS A 116 -0.32 -7.12 -19.46
N ASN A 117 0.08 -8.36 -19.25
CA ASN A 117 -0.25 -9.48 -20.13
C ASN A 117 -1.18 -10.50 -19.44
N ILE A 118 -1.78 -10.15 -18.30
CA ILE A 118 -2.63 -11.02 -17.49
C ILE A 118 -4.00 -10.37 -17.36
N GLN A 119 -5.05 -11.05 -17.85
CA GLN A 119 -6.38 -10.45 -17.91
C GLN A 119 -7.10 -10.47 -16.56
N ASN A 120 -6.88 -11.54 -15.78
CA ASN A 120 -7.58 -11.75 -14.52
C ASN A 120 -6.55 -12.13 -13.47
N PHE A 121 -6.23 -11.23 -12.57
CA PHE A 121 -5.28 -11.52 -11.51
C PHE A 121 -5.70 -10.93 -10.16
N PHE A 122 -5.29 -11.63 -9.13
CA PHE A 122 -5.36 -11.15 -7.76
C PHE A 122 -4.00 -10.60 -7.36
N TYR A 123 -3.99 -9.36 -6.93
CA TYR A 123 -2.79 -8.67 -6.45
C TYR A 123 -2.77 -8.70 -4.93
N ILE A 124 -1.65 -9.07 -4.35
CA ILE A 124 -1.39 -9.05 -2.90
C ILE A 124 -0.22 -8.13 -2.63
N TYR A 125 -0.41 -7.16 -1.77
CA TYR A 125 0.63 -6.27 -1.28
C TYR A 125 0.96 -6.60 0.15
N VAL A 126 2.21 -7.00 0.42
CA VAL A 126 2.74 -7.25 1.78
C VAL A 126 3.64 -6.09 2.16
N GLY A 127 3.13 -5.18 2.97
CA GLY A 127 3.82 -4.00 3.47
C GLY A 127 3.65 -3.85 4.97
N SER A 128 3.72 -2.62 5.48
CA SER A 128 3.38 -2.34 6.87
C SER A 128 2.05 -3.00 7.23
N PHE A 129 1.09 -2.93 6.32
CA PHE A 129 -0.14 -3.72 6.34
C PHE A 129 -0.22 -4.62 5.11
N VAL A 130 -1.05 -5.67 5.18
CA VAL A 130 -1.35 -6.50 4.03
C VAL A 130 -2.65 -6.02 3.38
N GLY A 131 -2.64 -5.92 2.07
CA GLY A 131 -3.82 -5.53 1.29
C GLY A 131 -3.88 -6.26 -0.04
N GLY A 132 -4.95 -6.06 -0.79
CA GLY A 132 -5.13 -6.68 -2.09
C GLY A 132 -5.72 -5.74 -3.13
N GLY A 133 -5.62 -6.17 -4.37
CA GLY A 133 -6.24 -5.59 -5.53
C GLY A 133 -6.75 -6.68 -6.47
N LEU A 134 -7.75 -6.39 -7.26
CA LEU A 134 -8.36 -7.35 -8.17
C LEU A 134 -8.46 -6.76 -9.57
N VAL A 135 -7.98 -7.50 -10.55
CA VAL A 135 -8.17 -7.19 -11.97
C VAL A 135 -8.98 -8.30 -12.60
N LEU A 136 -10.06 -7.95 -13.29
CA LEU A 136 -10.88 -8.85 -14.08
C LEU A 136 -11.10 -8.23 -15.48
N SER A 137 -10.87 -9.01 -16.53
CA SER A 137 -11.00 -8.58 -17.92
C SER A 137 -10.17 -7.31 -18.23
N ASN A 138 -8.94 -7.25 -17.75
CA ASN A 138 -8.03 -6.10 -17.85
C ASN A 138 -8.57 -4.81 -17.20
N GLN A 139 -9.44 -4.92 -16.22
CA GLN A 139 -9.99 -3.77 -15.51
C GLN A 139 -9.81 -3.93 -14.01
N LEU A 140 -9.27 -2.90 -13.36
CA LEU A 140 -9.20 -2.82 -11.90
C LEU A 140 -10.62 -2.82 -11.32
N GLN A 141 -10.87 -3.72 -10.39
CA GLN A 141 -12.14 -3.82 -9.67
C GLN A 141 -12.02 -3.08 -8.34
N THR A 142 -12.70 -1.96 -8.21
CA THR A 142 -12.73 -1.18 -6.96
C THR A 142 -13.90 -1.56 -6.05
N GLY A 143 -14.92 -2.25 -6.61
CA GLY A 143 -16.14 -2.58 -5.89
C GLY A 143 -17.09 -1.40 -5.71
N ALA A 144 -18.29 -1.67 -5.24
CA ALA A 144 -19.35 -0.66 -5.08
C ALA A 144 -18.98 0.46 -4.09
N HIS A 145 -18.10 0.16 -3.15
CA HIS A 145 -17.68 1.09 -2.09
C HIS A 145 -16.16 1.36 -2.09
N GLY A 146 -15.45 1.00 -3.17
CA GLY A 146 -14.00 1.17 -3.29
C GLY A 146 -13.18 0.28 -2.35
N SER A 147 -13.72 -0.84 -1.88
CA SER A 147 -13.10 -1.75 -0.92
C SER A 147 -12.93 -3.18 -1.46
N ALA A 148 -13.02 -3.37 -2.79
CA ALA A 148 -12.77 -4.69 -3.37
C ALA A 148 -11.34 -5.15 -3.02
N ALA A 149 -11.21 -6.44 -2.75
CA ALA A 149 -9.95 -7.08 -2.36
C ALA A 149 -9.27 -6.53 -1.09
N SER A 150 -10.03 -5.92 -0.16
CA SER A 150 -9.54 -5.51 1.16
C SER A 150 -9.30 -6.73 2.05
N ILE A 151 -8.30 -7.54 1.71
CA ILE A 151 -8.05 -8.84 2.33
C ILE A 151 -7.45 -8.76 3.74
N GLY A 152 -6.96 -7.60 4.16
CA GLY A 152 -6.37 -7.44 5.49
C GLY A 152 -7.28 -7.89 6.63
N SER A 153 -8.58 -7.66 6.50
CA SER A 153 -9.59 -8.06 7.47
C SER A 153 -10.14 -9.49 7.28
N LEU A 154 -9.58 -10.25 6.33
CA LEU A 154 -10.01 -11.63 6.12
C LEU A 154 -9.65 -12.49 7.36
N PRO A 155 -10.62 -13.18 7.98
CA PRO A 155 -10.33 -14.08 9.09
C PRO A 155 -9.51 -15.28 8.63
N THR A 156 -8.43 -15.60 9.34
CA THR A 156 -7.50 -16.69 9.03
C THR A 156 -7.71 -17.94 9.90
N GLY A 157 -8.72 -17.92 10.76
CA GLY A 157 -9.09 -19.03 11.65
C GLY A 157 -10.51 -19.52 11.46
N LEU A 158 -10.84 -20.64 12.09
CA LEU A 158 -12.20 -21.15 12.11
C LEU A 158 -13.10 -20.25 12.95
N TYR A 159 -14.32 -20.02 12.48
CA TYR A 159 -15.37 -19.22 13.14
C TYR A 159 -15.78 -19.71 14.55
N MET A 160 -15.15 -20.77 15.06
CA MET A 160 -15.38 -21.31 16.39
C MET A 160 -14.72 -20.45 17.50
N GLU A 161 -13.82 -19.55 17.13
CA GLU A 161 -13.21 -18.59 18.05
C GLU A 161 -14.01 -17.29 18.04
N SER A 162 -14.18 -16.68 19.21
CA SER A 162 -14.95 -15.45 19.35
C SER A 162 -14.31 -14.23 18.67
N ASN A 163 -13.03 -14.32 18.30
CA ASN A 163 -12.29 -13.31 17.55
C ASN A 163 -11.16 -13.98 16.75
N PRO A 164 -11.42 -14.51 15.55
CA PRO A 164 -10.39 -15.14 14.73
C PRO A 164 -9.36 -14.07 14.30
N ALA A 165 -8.08 -14.43 14.37
CA ALA A 165 -7.01 -13.57 13.87
C ALA A 165 -7.24 -13.21 12.40
N GLN A 166 -6.97 -11.96 12.05
CA GLN A 166 -7.11 -11.45 10.70
C GLN A 166 -5.82 -11.62 9.90
N LEU A 167 -5.92 -11.60 8.58
CA LEU A 167 -4.76 -11.71 7.69
C LEU A 167 -3.73 -10.60 7.96
N ILE A 168 -4.18 -9.39 8.27
CA ILE A 168 -3.31 -8.26 8.61
C ILE A 168 -2.40 -8.55 9.81
N GLU A 169 -2.88 -9.29 10.82
CA GLU A 169 -2.08 -9.67 11.98
C GLU A 169 -1.05 -10.76 11.64
N LYS A 170 -1.33 -11.61 10.66
CA LYS A 170 -0.49 -12.77 10.31
C LYS A 170 0.55 -12.47 9.23
N ALA A 171 0.19 -11.65 8.25
CA ALA A 171 0.99 -11.45 7.04
C ALA A 171 1.49 -10.02 6.83
N SER A 172 1.32 -9.10 7.80
CA SER A 172 1.84 -7.74 7.70
C SER A 172 3.26 -7.63 8.26
N LEU A 173 4.03 -6.67 7.77
CA LEU A 173 5.36 -6.38 8.30
C LEU A 173 5.31 -5.80 9.72
N THR A 174 4.26 -5.06 10.07
CA THR A 174 4.04 -4.61 11.46
C THR A 174 3.87 -5.78 12.41
N GLY A 175 3.22 -6.88 11.98
CA GLY A 175 3.14 -8.12 12.73
C GLY A 175 4.53 -8.76 12.95
N PHE A 176 5.35 -8.83 11.91
CA PHE A 176 6.73 -9.30 12.05
C PHE A 176 7.55 -8.41 12.98
N GLU A 177 7.45 -7.08 12.84
CA GLU A 177 8.18 -6.13 13.68
C GLU A 177 7.79 -6.26 15.16
N ALA A 178 6.52 -6.51 15.46
CA ALA A 178 6.07 -6.76 16.82
C ALA A 178 6.71 -8.04 17.41
N LEU A 179 6.77 -9.12 16.62
CA LEU A 179 7.45 -10.36 17.00
C LEU A 179 8.95 -10.14 17.24
N ALA A 180 9.62 -9.40 16.36
CA ALA A 180 11.05 -9.11 16.47
C ALA A 180 11.37 -8.29 17.72
N ARG A 181 10.56 -7.26 18.02
CA ARG A 181 10.70 -6.48 19.25
C ARG A 181 10.48 -7.33 20.51
N ALA A 182 9.46 -8.20 20.49
CA ALA A 182 9.19 -9.11 21.61
C ALA A 182 10.33 -10.13 21.84
N ALA A 183 11.05 -10.50 20.79
CA ALA A 183 12.23 -11.35 20.83
C ALA A 183 13.51 -10.59 21.22
N GLY A 184 13.44 -9.26 21.44
CA GLY A 184 14.57 -8.42 21.89
C GLY A 184 15.41 -7.84 20.76
N HIS A 185 14.97 -7.92 19.50
CA HIS A 185 15.65 -7.28 18.38
C HIS A 185 15.36 -5.78 18.35
N GLY A 186 16.42 -4.95 18.25
CA GLY A 186 16.33 -3.50 18.47
C GLY A 186 15.62 -2.73 17.38
N ASP A 187 15.96 -2.99 16.12
CA ASP A 187 15.36 -2.30 14.96
C ASP A 187 14.96 -3.30 13.87
N PRO A 188 13.69 -3.70 13.84
CA PRO A 188 13.20 -4.59 12.78
C PRO A 188 13.31 -4.01 11.37
N HIS A 189 13.34 -2.69 11.20
CA HIS A 189 13.56 -2.05 9.89
C HIS A 189 14.95 -2.32 9.32
N ALA A 190 15.98 -2.39 10.17
CA ALA A 190 17.33 -2.75 9.74
C ALA A 190 17.38 -4.13 9.11
N PHE A 191 16.47 -5.02 9.51
CA PHE A 191 16.34 -6.37 8.96
C PHE A 191 16.01 -6.40 7.46
N TYR A 192 15.19 -5.47 6.95
CA TYR A 192 14.78 -5.48 5.54
C TYR A 192 15.89 -5.01 4.61
N TYR A 193 16.77 -4.13 5.08
CA TYR A 193 17.74 -3.40 4.27
C TYR A 193 19.18 -3.47 4.78
N GLY A 194 19.44 -4.10 5.94
CA GLY A 194 20.73 -4.15 6.61
C GLY A 194 21.36 -5.54 6.65
N GLU A 195 22.47 -5.64 7.38
CA GLU A 195 23.08 -6.93 7.73
C GLU A 195 22.20 -7.66 8.73
N GLN A 196 21.97 -8.93 8.49
CA GLN A 196 21.09 -9.78 9.28
C GLN A 196 21.93 -10.70 10.17
N ASP A 197 21.55 -10.82 11.43
CA ASP A 197 22.04 -11.90 12.26
C ASP A 197 21.22 -13.19 12.05
N GLU A 198 21.78 -14.32 12.49
CA GLU A 198 21.19 -15.64 12.30
C GLU A 198 19.82 -15.76 13.02
N SER A 199 19.68 -15.15 14.20
CA SER A 199 18.45 -15.24 15.00
C SER A 199 17.29 -14.47 14.37
N THR A 200 17.56 -13.28 13.82
CA THR A 200 16.55 -12.49 13.10
C THR A 200 16.14 -13.16 11.80
N THR A 201 17.09 -13.80 11.11
CA THR A 201 16.80 -14.57 9.88
C THR A 201 15.89 -15.76 10.16
N GLU A 202 16.13 -16.51 11.25
CA GLU A 202 15.27 -17.63 11.64
C GLU A 202 13.86 -17.16 12.03
N LEU A 203 13.76 -16.08 12.79
CA LEU A 203 12.48 -15.48 13.19
C LEU A 203 11.68 -15.03 11.95
N PHE A 204 12.34 -14.39 10.98
CA PHE A 204 11.69 -14.01 9.73
C PHE A 204 11.20 -15.22 8.95
N SER A 205 12.02 -16.25 8.81
CA SER A 205 11.63 -17.47 8.09
C SER A 205 10.45 -18.19 8.78
N GLN A 206 10.36 -18.13 10.08
CA GLN A 206 9.20 -18.66 10.81
C GLN A 206 7.94 -17.83 10.57
N TRP A 207 8.06 -16.49 10.65
CA TRP A 207 6.95 -15.60 10.34
C TRP A 207 6.51 -15.76 8.87
N ALA A 208 7.45 -15.82 7.92
CA ALA A 208 7.16 -15.97 6.49
C ALA A 208 6.36 -17.24 6.20
N ARG A 209 6.70 -18.38 6.82
CA ARG A 209 5.91 -19.62 6.70
C ARG A 209 4.47 -19.44 7.18
N ASN A 210 4.26 -18.83 8.34
CA ASN A 210 2.93 -18.57 8.89
C ASN A 210 2.13 -17.57 8.03
N ALA A 211 2.81 -16.55 7.50
CA ALA A 211 2.24 -15.59 6.57
C ALA A 211 1.84 -16.27 5.26
N ALA A 212 2.71 -17.11 4.71
CA ALA A 212 2.46 -17.89 3.50
C ALA A 212 1.22 -18.77 3.61
N ASP A 213 1.06 -19.50 4.73
CA ASP A 213 -0.14 -20.32 4.98
C ASP A 213 -1.42 -19.48 4.99
N SER A 214 -1.36 -18.31 5.62
CA SER A 214 -2.50 -17.37 5.68
C SER A 214 -2.80 -16.73 4.33
N LEU A 215 -1.77 -16.38 3.55
CA LEU A 215 -1.91 -15.86 2.19
C LEU A 215 -2.43 -16.93 1.23
N ALA A 216 -1.96 -18.18 1.35
CA ALA A 216 -2.44 -19.31 0.56
C ALA A 216 -3.95 -19.55 0.77
N PHE A 217 -4.44 -19.36 2.00
CA PHE A 217 -5.88 -19.39 2.26
C PHE A 217 -6.62 -18.30 1.49
N ALA A 218 -6.16 -17.05 1.56
CA ALA A 218 -6.76 -15.93 0.83
C ALA A 218 -6.76 -16.18 -0.68
N VAL A 219 -5.64 -16.67 -1.22
CA VAL A 219 -5.50 -17.02 -2.64
C VAL A 219 -6.49 -18.12 -3.03
N THR A 220 -6.56 -19.20 -2.24
CA THR A 220 -7.43 -20.34 -2.53
C THR A 220 -8.91 -19.93 -2.58
N VAL A 221 -9.36 -19.17 -1.58
CA VAL A 221 -10.75 -18.68 -1.52
C VAL A 221 -11.05 -17.76 -2.71
N THR A 222 -10.16 -16.83 -3.03
CA THR A 222 -10.36 -15.89 -4.13
C THR A 222 -10.36 -16.60 -5.48
N ALA A 223 -9.41 -17.50 -5.71
CA ALA A 223 -9.32 -18.31 -6.95
C ALA A 223 -10.53 -19.21 -7.15
N ALA A 224 -11.04 -19.82 -6.07
CA ALA A 224 -12.23 -20.68 -6.14
C ALA A 224 -13.50 -19.93 -6.56
N VAL A 225 -13.57 -18.61 -6.32
CA VAL A 225 -14.73 -17.77 -6.65
C VAL A 225 -14.59 -17.11 -8.03
N LEU A 226 -13.37 -16.70 -8.41
CA LEU A 226 -13.15 -15.79 -9.53
C LEU A 226 -12.45 -16.41 -10.74
N ASP A 227 -11.95 -17.65 -10.66
CA ASP A 227 -11.25 -18.36 -11.75
C ASP A 227 -10.15 -17.49 -12.38
N LEU A 228 -9.12 -17.20 -11.61
CA LEU A 228 -8.06 -16.25 -11.95
C LEU A 228 -6.94 -16.88 -12.79
N ASP A 229 -6.34 -16.09 -13.67
CA ASP A 229 -5.17 -16.49 -14.47
C ASP A 229 -3.87 -16.50 -13.61
N ALA A 230 -3.77 -15.62 -12.63
CA ALA A 230 -2.56 -15.47 -11.81
C ALA A 230 -2.81 -14.80 -10.46
N VAL A 231 -1.83 -14.94 -9.58
CA VAL A 231 -1.65 -14.13 -8.37
C VAL A 231 -0.34 -13.37 -8.49
N VAL A 232 -0.38 -12.07 -8.22
CA VAL A 232 0.81 -11.20 -8.21
C VAL A 232 1.06 -10.79 -6.78
N ILE A 233 2.21 -11.16 -6.23
CA ILE A 233 2.62 -10.77 -4.88
C ILE A 233 3.72 -9.73 -4.98
N ALA A 234 3.52 -8.59 -4.33
CA ALA A 234 4.50 -7.51 -4.23
C ALA A 234 4.48 -6.91 -2.82
N GLY A 235 5.27 -5.90 -2.58
CA GLY A 235 5.23 -5.21 -1.28
C GLY A 235 6.48 -4.42 -0.95
N GLY A 236 6.61 -4.07 0.32
CA GLY A 236 7.75 -3.37 0.88
C GLY A 236 8.99 -4.23 1.13
N LEU A 237 8.91 -5.55 0.90
CA LEU A 237 10.04 -6.45 1.05
C LEU A 237 10.93 -6.45 -0.20
N PRO A 238 12.25 -6.64 -0.06
CA PRO A 238 13.13 -6.95 -1.17
C PRO A 238 12.67 -8.22 -1.90
N HIS A 239 12.91 -8.29 -3.22
CA HIS A 239 12.44 -9.41 -4.06
C HIS A 239 12.83 -10.79 -3.56
N ASN A 240 14.05 -10.95 -3.03
CA ASN A 240 14.51 -12.21 -2.46
C ASN A 240 13.71 -12.62 -1.22
N ARG A 241 13.14 -11.65 -0.48
CA ARG A 241 12.28 -11.90 0.69
C ARG A 241 10.83 -12.16 0.32
N VAL A 242 10.34 -11.52 -0.74
CA VAL A 242 9.00 -11.84 -1.28
C VAL A 242 8.95 -13.29 -1.76
N ALA A 243 10.06 -13.83 -2.28
CA ALA A 243 10.14 -15.22 -2.71
C ALA A 243 10.07 -16.26 -1.56
N GLU A 244 10.20 -15.83 -0.31
CA GLU A 244 10.01 -16.69 0.88
C GLU A 244 8.54 -16.79 1.33
N LEU A 245 7.68 -15.92 0.78
CA LEU A 245 6.22 -15.91 0.98
C LEU A 245 5.50 -16.76 -0.07
#